data_404d526063456c8f95c77c2fe4f85114
#
_entry.id   404d526063456c8f95c77c2fe4f85114
#
_cell.length_a   1.000
_cell.length_b   1.000
_cell.length_c   1.000
_cell.angle_alpha   90.00
_cell.angle_beta   90.00
_cell.angle_gamma   90.00
#
_symmetry.space_group_name_H-M   'P 1'
#
loop_
_entity.id
_entity.type
_entity.pdbx_description
1 polymer ?
#
loop_
_entity_poly.entity_id
_entity_poly.type
_entity_poly.pdbx_seq_one_letter_code
_entity_poly.pdbx_strand_id
1 'polypeptide(L)'
;GDADMLSGADMVNIDLISDKERKLKPEYEGKFKMQTGSYLKTDYLGFMIDMESVIVKNSPLRIKEVREAIGYAIDREKIVKHLRNSIGTSAMQGFIPKGMPSFDSTLQGFNYNPEKSRELLRKAGFPGGKGIEEITLHVTEQYLELSQFIEHELEEVGIPVKIYLNRPIVQTEIIANAQVNFFRKS
;
A
#
# COMPACT_ATOMS: atom_id res chain seq x y z
N GLY A 1 -14.49 33.39 -10.89
CA GLY A 1 -13.40 32.50 -10.64
C GLY A 1 -12.26 32.70 -11.60
N ASP A 2 -11.06 32.55 -11.09
CA ASP A 2 -9.85 32.80 -11.86
C ASP A 2 -9.27 31.50 -12.46
N ALA A 3 -10.02 30.38 -12.37
CA ALA A 3 -9.63 29.11 -12.96
C ALA A 3 -10.84 28.40 -13.60
N ASP A 4 -10.64 27.95 -14.83
CA ASP A 4 -11.66 27.21 -15.59
C ASP A 4 -11.67 25.70 -15.24
N MET A 5 -10.54 25.18 -14.72
CA MET A 5 -10.39 23.78 -14.33
C MET A 5 -9.41 23.64 -13.18
N LEU A 6 -9.77 22.80 -12.19
CA LEU A 6 -8.89 22.31 -11.15
C LEU A 6 -8.75 20.79 -11.30
N SER A 7 -7.52 20.30 -11.42
CA SER A 7 -7.20 18.88 -11.47
C SER A 7 -6.49 18.44 -10.20
N GLY A 8 -6.81 17.26 -9.68
CA GLY A 8 -6.12 16.69 -8.54
C GLY A 8 -6.47 17.35 -7.21
N ALA A 9 -7.76 17.62 -6.96
CA ALA A 9 -8.19 18.06 -5.63
C ALA A 9 -7.67 17.11 -4.57
N ASP A 10 -6.97 17.62 -3.56
CA ASP A 10 -6.43 16.82 -2.49
C ASP A 10 -7.54 16.22 -1.61
N MET A 11 -7.20 15.18 -0.83
CA MET A 11 -8.17 14.43 -0.04
C MET A 11 -8.80 15.26 1.08
N VAL A 12 -8.12 16.29 1.57
CA VAL A 12 -8.62 17.17 2.63
C VAL A 12 -9.70 18.10 2.08
N ASN A 13 -9.47 18.64 0.90
CA ASN A 13 -10.38 19.63 0.29
C ASN A 13 -11.56 18.98 -0.46
N ILE A 14 -11.42 17.73 -0.92
CA ILE A 14 -12.51 17.06 -1.63
C ILE A 14 -13.76 16.89 -0.75
N ASP A 15 -13.60 16.67 0.54
CA ASP A 15 -14.70 16.52 1.49
C ASP A 15 -15.48 17.82 1.75
N LEU A 16 -14.91 18.98 1.38
CA LEU A 16 -15.64 20.26 1.42
C LEU A 16 -16.73 20.32 0.35
N ILE A 17 -16.47 19.76 -0.83
CA ILE A 17 -17.32 19.89 -2.00
C ILE A 17 -18.10 18.62 -2.38
N SER A 18 -17.71 17.46 -1.85
CA SER A 18 -18.36 16.18 -2.14
C SER A 18 -18.82 15.45 -0.89
N ASP A 19 -19.76 14.55 -1.03
CA ASP A 19 -20.22 13.64 -0.01
C ASP A 19 -19.29 12.39 0.11
N LYS A 20 -19.68 11.45 0.97
CA LYS A 20 -18.94 10.18 1.18
C LYS A 20 -18.99 9.25 -0.03
N GLU A 21 -19.95 9.44 -0.93
CA GLU A 21 -20.10 8.69 -2.19
C GLU A 21 -19.36 9.38 -3.35
N ARG A 22 -18.64 10.48 -3.07
CA ARG A 22 -17.93 11.30 -4.06
C ARG A 22 -18.85 11.92 -5.11
N LYS A 23 -20.07 12.24 -4.71
CA LYS A 23 -20.98 13.09 -5.48
C LYS A 23 -20.85 14.53 -5.01
N LEU A 24 -21.04 15.47 -5.93
CA LEU A 24 -21.05 16.89 -5.61
C LEU A 24 -22.17 17.21 -4.61
N LYS A 25 -21.86 17.99 -3.57
CA LYS A 25 -22.88 18.42 -2.61
C LYS A 25 -23.87 19.36 -3.26
N PRO A 26 -25.16 19.34 -2.86
CA PRO A 26 -26.22 20.13 -3.48
C PRO A 26 -25.94 21.63 -3.55
N GLU A 27 -25.26 22.21 -2.55
CA GLU A 27 -24.92 23.63 -2.55
C GLU A 27 -23.95 24.08 -3.65
N TYR A 28 -23.32 23.12 -4.34
CA TYR A 28 -22.39 23.38 -5.44
C TYR A 28 -22.96 22.99 -6.80
N GLU A 29 -24.11 22.37 -6.85
CA GLU A 29 -24.80 22.07 -8.11
C GLU A 29 -25.04 23.32 -8.94
N GLY A 30 -24.74 23.27 -10.23
CA GLY A 30 -24.83 24.41 -11.13
C GLY A 30 -23.71 25.44 -11.05
N LYS A 31 -22.84 25.39 -10.02
CA LYS A 31 -21.69 26.31 -9.90
C LYS A 31 -20.46 25.79 -10.62
N PHE A 32 -20.23 24.47 -10.55
CA PHE A 32 -19.16 23.79 -11.29
C PHE A 32 -19.53 22.32 -11.53
N LYS A 33 -18.79 21.67 -12.39
CA LYS A 33 -18.95 20.26 -12.73
C LYS A 33 -17.78 19.47 -12.13
N MET A 34 -18.08 18.47 -11.31
CA MET A 34 -17.10 17.52 -10.84
C MET A 34 -17.03 16.31 -11.78
N GLN A 35 -15.83 15.93 -12.20
CA GLN A 35 -15.56 14.70 -12.94
C GLN A 35 -14.61 13.84 -12.15
N THR A 36 -14.94 12.55 -12.05
CA THR A 36 -14.05 11.52 -11.48
C THR A 36 -13.64 10.57 -12.58
N GLY A 37 -12.43 10.07 -12.50
CA GLY A 37 -11.90 9.12 -13.48
C GLY A 37 -10.88 8.18 -12.84
N SER A 38 -10.63 7.05 -13.50
CA SER A 38 -9.59 6.12 -13.06
C SER A 38 -8.21 6.74 -13.22
N TYR A 39 -7.46 6.82 -12.13
CA TYR A 39 -6.05 7.16 -12.18
C TYR A 39 -5.26 5.86 -12.31
N LEU A 40 -4.61 5.66 -13.46
CA LEU A 40 -3.95 4.40 -13.82
C LEU A 40 -2.62 4.23 -13.10
N LYS A 41 -2.70 4.16 -11.79
CA LYS A 41 -1.56 4.06 -10.88
C LYS A 41 -1.86 3.03 -9.80
N THR A 42 -0.86 2.21 -9.46
CA THR A 42 -0.93 1.26 -8.36
C THR A 42 0.08 1.63 -7.29
N ASP A 43 -0.39 1.86 -6.07
CA ASP A 43 0.45 1.96 -4.89
C ASP A 43 0.75 0.54 -4.38
N TYR A 44 2.02 0.22 -4.12
CA TYR A 44 2.43 -1.13 -3.75
C TYR A 44 3.58 -1.16 -2.74
N LEU A 45 3.66 -2.28 -2.05
CA LEU A 45 4.84 -2.66 -1.27
C LEU A 45 5.73 -3.55 -2.14
N GLY A 46 6.97 -3.17 -2.29
CA GLY A 46 7.96 -3.92 -3.07
C GLY A 46 8.94 -4.67 -2.19
N PHE A 47 9.30 -5.87 -2.63
CA PHE A 47 10.36 -6.68 -2.03
C PHE A 47 11.50 -6.87 -3.02
N MET A 48 12.73 -6.61 -2.57
CA MET A 48 13.90 -7.10 -3.30
C MET A 48 14.10 -8.57 -2.96
N ILE A 49 14.21 -9.40 -3.99
CA ILE A 49 14.32 -10.87 -3.87
C ILE A 49 15.60 -11.43 -4.47
N ASP A 50 16.57 -10.57 -4.78
CA ASP A 50 17.87 -11.02 -5.26
C ASP A 50 18.63 -11.76 -4.16
N MET A 51 18.67 -13.09 -4.29
CA MET A 51 19.27 -13.99 -3.30
C MET A 51 20.80 -13.85 -3.19
N GLU A 52 21.46 -13.17 -4.14
CA GLU A 52 22.90 -12.88 -4.05
C GLU A 52 23.19 -11.63 -3.21
N SER A 53 22.20 -10.76 -3.05
CA SER A 53 22.32 -9.56 -2.22
C SER A 53 22.43 -9.91 -0.73
N VAL A 54 23.42 -9.32 -0.04
CA VAL A 54 23.63 -9.49 1.41
C VAL A 54 22.41 -9.02 2.20
N ILE A 55 21.72 -7.95 1.74
CA ILE A 55 20.53 -7.40 2.39
C ILE A 55 19.38 -8.43 2.39
N VAL A 56 19.26 -9.21 1.32
CA VAL A 56 18.24 -10.26 1.19
C VAL A 56 18.66 -11.52 1.96
N LYS A 57 19.91 -11.94 1.83
CA LYS A 57 20.45 -13.15 2.52
C LYS A 57 20.21 -13.12 4.02
N ASN A 58 20.35 -11.94 4.64
CA ASN A 58 20.22 -11.73 6.08
C ASN A 58 18.83 -11.28 6.54
N SER A 59 17.83 -11.31 5.64
CA SER A 59 16.47 -10.85 5.95
C SER A 59 15.48 -12.01 5.96
N PRO A 60 14.48 -12.00 6.87
CA PRO A 60 13.37 -12.94 6.81
C PRO A 60 12.57 -12.85 5.50
N LEU A 61 12.67 -11.73 4.79
CA LEU A 61 12.01 -11.51 3.49
C LEU A 61 12.57 -12.38 2.35
N ARG A 62 13.71 -13.05 2.55
CA ARG A 62 14.20 -14.10 1.62
C ARG A 62 13.22 -15.27 1.50
N ILE A 63 12.45 -15.52 2.56
CA ILE A 63 11.50 -16.63 2.65
C ILE A 63 10.19 -16.22 1.99
N LYS A 64 9.73 -17.01 1.02
CA LYS A 64 8.50 -16.72 0.25
C LYS A 64 7.27 -16.62 1.15
N GLU A 65 7.15 -17.56 2.08
CA GLU A 65 6.02 -17.64 3.02
C GLU A 65 5.92 -16.38 3.90
N VAL A 66 7.05 -15.75 4.27
CA VAL A 66 7.05 -14.48 5.02
C VAL A 66 6.49 -13.35 4.15
N ARG A 67 6.90 -13.24 2.88
CA ARG A 67 6.35 -12.23 1.96
C ARG A 67 4.86 -12.44 1.69
N GLU A 68 4.43 -13.69 1.54
CA GLU A 68 3.00 -14.02 1.39
C GLU A 68 2.22 -13.71 2.68
N ALA A 69 2.79 -13.97 3.86
CA ALA A 69 2.20 -13.63 5.14
C ALA A 69 1.94 -12.12 5.25
N ILE A 70 2.90 -11.28 4.85
CA ILE A 70 2.72 -9.82 4.75
C ILE A 70 1.56 -9.48 3.82
N GLY A 71 1.46 -10.16 2.68
CA GLY A 71 0.35 -9.96 1.73
C GLY A 71 -1.03 -10.21 2.34
N TYR A 72 -1.18 -11.28 3.13
CA TYR A 72 -2.45 -11.64 3.79
C TYR A 72 -2.74 -10.84 5.07
N ALA A 73 -1.73 -10.25 5.70
CA ALA A 73 -1.90 -9.50 6.94
C ALA A 73 -2.53 -8.12 6.74
N ILE A 74 -2.43 -7.52 5.55
CA ILE A 74 -2.81 -6.12 5.30
C ILE A 74 -4.24 -6.02 4.77
N ASP A 75 -5.10 -5.30 5.51
CA ASP A 75 -6.48 -4.99 5.11
C ASP A 75 -6.53 -3.78 4.16
N ARG A 76 -6.44 -4.08 2.85
CA ARG A 76 -6.47 -3.06 1.79
C ARG A 76 -7.82 -2.34 1.68
N GLU A 77 -8.90 -2.99 2.07
CA GLU A 77 -10.23 -2.37 2.05
C GLU A 77 -10.37 -1.32 3.14
N LYS A 78 -9.85 -1.60 4.35
CA LYS A 78 -9.76 -0.59 5.41
C LYS A 78 -8.89 0.59 5.01
N ILE A 79 -7.73 0.35 4.37
CA ILE A 79 -6.87 1.41 3.84
C ILE A 79 -7.65 2.32 2.90
N VAL A 80 -8.33 1.77 1.90
CA VAL A 80 -9.11 2.57 0.95
C VAL A 80 -10.22 3.34 1.66
N LYS A 81 -10.95 2.68 2.56
CA LYS A 81 -12.12 3.25 3.22
C LYS A 81 -11.75 4.36 4.21
N HIS A 82 -10.73 4.15 5.03
CA HIS A 82 -10.43 5.02 6.18
C HIS A 82 -9.25 5.96 5.97
N LEU A 83 -8.19 5.51 5.27
CA LEU A 83 -7.00 6.32 5.06
C LEU A 83 -7.01 7.03 3.70
N ARG A 84 -7.83 6.56 2.75
CA ARG A 84 -7.94 7.16 1.42
C ARG A 84 -9.32 7.74 1.16
N ASN A 85 -10.14 7.92 2.18
CA ASN A 85 -11.49 8.50 2.09
C ASN A 85 -12.32 7.89 0.94
N SER A 86 -12.25 6.58 0.75
CA SER A 86 -12.87 5.85 -0.36
C SER A 86 -12.41 6.28 -1.76
N ILE A 87 -11.24 6.94 -1.88
CA ILE A 87 -10.63 7.27 -3.16
C ILE A 87 -9.70 6.12 -3.59
N GLY A 88 -10.01 5.51 -4.73
CA GLY A 88 -9.30 4.37 -5.26
C GLY A 88 -10.02 3.04 -5.02
N THR A 89 -9.36 1.96 -5.36
CA THR A 89 -9.84 0.58 -5.19
C THR A 89 -8.74 -0.28 -4.58
N SER A 90 -9.12 -1.24 -3.74
CA SER A 90 -8.19 -2.25 -3.25
C SER A 90 -7.68 -3.12 -4.41
N ALA A 91 -6.35 -3.26 -4.53
CA ALA A 91 -5.72 -4.03 -5.62
C ALA A 91 -5.77 -5.54 -5.33
N MET A 92 -6.98 -6.10 -5.33
CA MET A 92 -7.23 -7.52 -5.05
C MET A 92 -7.00 -8.41 -6.27
N GLN A 93 -6.93 -7.84 -7.48
CA GLN A 93 -6.74 -8.54 -8.75
C GLN A 93 -5.32 -8.33 -9.33
N GLY A 94 -4.33 -8.15 -8.46
CA GLY A 94 -2.93 -8.02 -8.88
C GLY A 94 -2.48 -6.58 -9.08
N PHE A 95 -1.39 -6.41 -9.81
CA PHE A 95 -0.66 -5.14 -9.91
C PHE A 95 -1.24 -4.17 -10.95
N ILE A 96 -1.85 -4.70 -12.01
CA ILE A 96 -2.36 -3.88 -13.13
C ILE A 96 -3.67 -3.22 -12.70
N PRO A 97 -3.78 -1.86 -12.72
CA PRO A 97 -4.98 -1.19 -12.27
C PRO A 97 -6.14 -1.38 -13.24
N LYS A 98 -7.36 -1.41 -12.67
CA LYS A 98 -8.60 -1.45 -13.45
C LYS A 98 -8.66 -0.25 -14.40
N GLY A 99 -8.94 -0.54 -15.68
CA GLY A 99 -8.96 0.46 -16.77
C GLY A 99 -7.77 0.32 -17.73
N MET A 100 -6.76 -0.48 -17.40
CA MET A 100 -5.71 -0.85 -18.36
C MET A 100 -6.10 -2.09 -19.17
N PRO A 101 -5.67 -2.20 -20.46
CA PRO A 101 -6.03 -3.33 -21.33
C PRO A 101 -5.63 -4.70 -20.79
N SER A 102 -4.55 -4.77 -20.00
CA SER A 102 -4.05 -6.02 -19.41
C SER A 102 -4.62 -6.31 -18.01
N PHE A 103 -5.65 -5.58 -17.56
CA PHE A 103 -6.32 -5.88 -16.30
C PHE A 103 -7.10 -7.19 -16.41
N ASP A 104 -6.84 -8.11 -15.51
CA ASP A 104 -7.54 -9.39 -15.42
C ASP A 104 -8.33 -9.46 -14.10
N SER A 105 -9.66 -9.40 -14.21
CA SER A 105 -10.55 -9.47 -13.06
C SER A 105 -10.66 -10.87 -12.44
N THR A 106 -10.14 -11.90 -13.10
CA THR A 106 -10.15 -13.29 -12.59
C THR A 106 -8.97 -13.59 -11.67
N LEU A 107 -7.93 -12.76 -11.70
CA LEU A 107 -6.80 -12.91 -10.81
C LEU A 107 -7.22 -12.76 -9.35
N GLN A 108 -6.75 -13.69 -8.53
CA GLN A 108 -6.93 -13.64 -7.08
C GLN A 108 -5.59 -13.26 -6.44
N GLY A 109 -5.53 -12.04 -5.91
CA GLY A 109 -4.40 -11.58 -5.12
C GLY A 109 -4.57 -11.91 -3.64
N PHE A 110 -3.84 -11.17 -2.81
CA PHE A 110 -3.90 -11.34 -1.36
C PHE A 110 -5.12 -10.61 -0.80
N ASN A 111 -6.12 -11.34 -0.34
CA ASN A 111 -7.20 -10.81 0.49
C ASN A 111 -6.77 -10.78 1.96
N TYR A 112 -7.39 -9.90 2.76
CA TYR A 112 -7.10 -9.83 4.19
C TYR A 112 -7.48 -11.15 4.89
N ASN A 113 -6.49 -11.81 5.45
CA ASN A 113 -6.65 -13.07 6.17
C ASN A 113 -5.51 -13.26 7.18
N PRO A 114 -5.62 -12.67 8.38
CA PRO A 114 -4.55 -12.76 9.40
C PRO A 114 -4.30 -14.18 9.88
N GLU A 115 -5.29 -15.07 9.85
CA GLU A 115 -5.09 -16.48 10.21
C GLU A 115 -4.19 -17.18 9.18
N LYS A 116 -4.41 -16.90 7.89
CA LYS A 116 -3.55 -17.40 6.82
C LYS A 116 -2.12 -16.86 6.93
N SER A 117 -2.00 -15.60 7.31
CA SER A 117 -0.70 -14.97 7.58
C SER A 117 0.04 -15.72 8.70
N ARG A 118 -0.61 -15.95 9.83
CA ARG A 118 -0.01 -16.72 10.95
C ARG A 118 0.36 -18.15 10.58
N GLU A 119 -0.48 -18.82 9.76
CA GLU A 119 -0.17 -20.16 9.23
C GLU A 119 1.11 -20.17 8.39
N LEU A 120 1.27 -19.18 7.51
CA LEU A 120 2.45 -19.02 6.66
C LEU A 120 3.71 -18.73 7.47
N LEU A 121 3.62 -17.89 8.50
CA LEU A 121 4.73 -17.65 9.43
C LEU A 121 5.14 -18.91 10.16
N ARG A 122 4.18 -19.72 10.61
CA ARG A 122 4.48 -21.01 11.23
C ARG A 122 5.20 -21.97 10.27
N LYS A 123 4.78 -22.00 9.00
CA LYS A 123 5.46 -22.79 7.94
C LYS A 123 6.88 -22.31 7.66
N ALA A 124 7.08 -20.98 7.73
CA ALA A 124 8.40 -20.37 7.57
C ALA A 124 9.34 -20.59 8.77
N GLY A 125 8.87 -21.21 9.85
CA GLY A 125 9.66 -21.44 11.05
C GLY A 125 9.52 -20.37 12.14
N PHE A 126 8.56 -19.45 11.99
CA PHE A 126 8.30 -18.32 12.92
C PHE A 126 6.90 -18.41 13.55
N PRO A 127 6.59 -19.45 14.35
CA PRO A 127 5.26 -19.58 14.96
C PRO A 127 4.97 -18.39 15.87
N GLY A 128 3.89 -17.64 15.60
CA GLY A 128 3.53 -16.42 16.33
C GLY A 128 4.57 -15.31 16.21
N GLY A 129 5.37 -15.29 15.15
CA GLY A 129 6.45 -14.32 14.95
C GLY A 129 7.73 -14.58 15.74
N LYS A 130 7.78 -15.67 16.54
CA LYS A 130 8.93 -15.94 17.41
C LYS A 130 10.21 -16.17 16.59
N GLY A 131 11.21 -15.33 16.85
CA GLY A 131 12.53 -15.43 16.20
C GLY A 131 12.62 -14.76 14.83
N ILE A 132 11.54 -14.10 14.37
CA ILE A 132 11.63 -13.26 13.17
C ILE A 132 12.36 -11.96 13.51
N GLU A 133 13.33 -11.59 12.69
CA GLU A 133 14.04 -10.31 12.83
C GLU A 133 13.18 -9.14 12.36
N GLU A 134 13.35 -7.98 12.98
CA GLU A 134 12.66 -6.73 12.60
C GLU A 134 12.97 -6.36 11.14
N ILE A 135 11.93 -6.03 10.39
CA ILE A 135 12.01 -5.64 8.98
C ILE A 135 11.87 -4.12 8.88
N THR A 136 12.69 -3.47 8.07
CA THR A 136 12.59 -2.02 7.86
C THR A 136 11.78 -1.72 6.61
N LEU A 137 10.65 -1.02 6.77
CA LEU A 137 9.83 -0.51 5.68
C LEU A 137 10.27 0.92 5.31
N HIS A 138 10.83 1.08 4.13
CA HIS A 138 11.27 2.38 3.61
C HIS A 138 10.13 3.11 2.89
N VAL A 139 9.82 4.33 3.34
CA VAL A 139 8.72 5.15 2.83
C VAL A 139 9.10 6.64 2.79
N THR A 140 8.27 7.46 2.16
CA THR A 140 8.38 8.91 2.25
C THR A 140 7.35 9.47 3.24
N GLU A 141 7.62 10.65 3.81
CA GLU A 141 6.84 11.26 4.89
C GLU A 141 5.34 11.35 4.60
N GLN A 142 4.96 11.66 3.36
CA GLN A 142 3.55 11.73 2.92
C GLN A 142 2.77 10.41 3.09
N TYR A 143 3.46 9.28 3.33
CA TYR A 143 2.85 7.96 3.53
C TYR A 143 3.04 7.44 4.96
N LEU A 144 3.43 8.29 5.90
CA LEU A 144 3.67 7.89 7.29
C LEU A 144 2.42 7.25 7.92
N GLU A 145 1.27 7.90 7.83
CA GLU A 145 0.01 7.38 8.40
C GLU A 145 -0.37 6.01 7.81
N LEU A 146 -0.27 5.87 6.49
CA LEU A 146 -0.48 4.59 5.82
C LEU A 146 0.50 3.53 6.30
N SER A 147 1.77 3.91 6.50
CA SER A 147 2.81 2.98 6.93
C SER A 147 2.64 2.54 8.38
N GLN A 148 2.18 3.43 9.25
CA GLN A 148 1.83 3.11 10.64
C GLN A 148 0.65 2.12 10.73
N PHE A 149 -0.33 2.28 9.86
CA PHE A 149 -1.41 1.29 9.75
C PHE A 149 -0.88 -0.07 9.32
N ILE A 150 0.00 -0.13 8.31
CA ILE A 150 0.63 -1.36 7.83
C ILE A 150 1.50 -1.99 8.93
N GLU A 151 2.32 -1.20 9.62
CA GLU A 151 3.14 -1.63 10.76
C GLU A 151 2.27 -2.32 11.81
N HIS A 152 1.19 -1.67 12.25
CA HIS A 152 0.25 -2.23 13.21
C HIS A 152 -0.36 -3.57 12.74
N GLU A 153 -0.85 -3.66 11.50
CA GLU A 153 -1.43 -4.89 10.96
C GLU A 153 -0.41 -6.04 10.86
N LEU A 154 0.86 -5.72 10.62
CA LEU A 154 1.94 -6.71 10.59
C LEU A 154 2.36 -7.16 11.98
N GLU A 155 2.41 -6.25 12.95
CA GLU A 155 2.68 -6.58 14.35
C GLU A 155 1.61 -7.49 14.96
N GLU A 156 0.33 -7.28 14.62
CA GLU A 156 -0.80 -8.11 15.05
C GLU A 156 -0.68 -9.58 14.63
N VAL A 157 0.05 -9.87 13.56
CA VAL A 157 0.33 -11.25 13.13
C VAL A 157 1.71 -11.76 13.59
N GLY A 158 2.50 -10.91 14.26
CA GLY A 158 3.80 -11.25 14.82
C GLY A 158 4.99 -10.90 13.91
N ILE A 159 4.82 -10.02 12.93
CA ILE A 159 5.93 -9.52 12.09
C ILE A 159 6.36 -8.15 12.61
N PRO A 160 7.51 -8.04 13.29
CA PRO A 160 8.01 -6.75 13.76
C PRO A 160 8.50 -5.89 12.59
N VAL A 161 7.99 -4.68 12.50
CA VAL A 161 8.32 -3.73 11.43
C VAL A 161 8.77 -2.41 12.03
N LYS A 162 9.75 -1.78 11.38
CA LYS A 162 10.20 -0.43 11.68
C LYS A 162 10.04 0.44 10.45
N ILE A 163 9.41 1.59 10.61
CA ILE A 163 9.28 2.57 9.54
C ILE A 163 10.54 3.42 9.45
N TYR A 164 11.08 3.55 8.23
CA TYR A 164 12.18 4.46 7.94
C TYR A 164 11.76 5.51 6.91
N LEU A 165 11.78 6.79 7.32
CA LEU A 165 11.36 7.90 6.49
C LEU A 165 12.52 8.42 5.64
N ASN A 166 12.31 8.47 4.33
CA ASN A 166 13.25 9.00 3.36
C ASN A 166 12.69 10.26 2.68
N ARG A 167 13.59 11.14 2.26
CA ARG A 167 13.23 12.17 1.28
C ARG A 167 12.89 11.50 -0.06
N PRO A 168 11.95 12.05 -0.87
CA PRO A 168 11.51 11.40 -2.12
C PRO A 168 12.65 11.04 -3.08
N ILE A 169 13.65 11.91 -3.22
CA ILE A 169 14.79 11.66 -4.10
C ILE A 169 15.64 10.49 -3.57
N VAL A 170 15.92 10.47 -2.28
CA VAL A 170 16.69 9.40 -1.62
C VAL A 170 15.95 8.07 -1.73
N GLN A 171 14.62 8.06 -1.50
CA GLN A 171 13.78 6.87 -1.67
C GLN A 171 13.94 6.27 -3.08
N THR A 172 13.94 7.13 -4.09
CA THR A 172 14.11 6.69 -5.48
C THR A 172 15.50 6.09 -5.72
N GLU A 173 16.54 6.74 -5.22
CA GLU A 173 17.94 6.29 -5.38
C GLU A 173 18.22 4.96 -4.68
N ILE A 174 17.81 4.80 -3.43
CA ILE A 174 18.07 3.56 -2.66
C ILE A 174 17.31 2.36 -3.23
N ILE A 175 16.12 2.57 -3.81
CA ILE A 175 15.38 1.51 -4.51
C ILE A 175 16.06 1.18 -5.84
N ALA A 176 16.43 2.18 -6.63
CA ALA A 176 17.09 1.98 -7.92
C ALA A 176 18.44 1.28 -7.79
N ASN A 177 19.18 1.55 -6.71
CA ASN A 177 20.48 0.96 -6.41
C ASN A 177 20.39 -0.33 -5.59
N ALA A 178 19.19 -0.90 -5.39
CA ALA A 178 18.98 -2.13 -4.63
C ALA A 178 19.57 -2.10 -3.21
N GLN A 179 19.48 -0.96 -2.53
CA GLN A 179 20.03 -0.75 -1.18
C GLN A 179 19.02 -1.03 -0.06
N VAL A 180 17.78 -1.35 -0.42
CA VAL A 180 16.69 -1.69 0.51
C VAL A 180 15.90 -2.88 -0.02
N ASN A 181 15.37 -3.70 0.89
CA ASN A 181 14.66 -4.92 0.52
C ASN A 181 13.15 -4.87 0.80
N PHE A 182 12.64 -3.83 1.47
CA PHE A 182 11.22 -3.61 1.68
C PHE A 182 10.88 -2.13 1.61
N PHE A 183 10.02 -1.77 0.68
CA PHE A 183 9.72 -0.37 0.39
C PHE A 183 8.31 -0.18 -0.16
N ARG A 184 7.79 1.03 0.01
CA ARG A 184 6.58 1.49 -0.69
C ARG A 184 6.96 2.28 -1.93
N LYS A 185 6.26 2.02 -3.04
CA LYS A 185 6.40 2.76 -4.31
C LYS A 185 5.05 2.86 -5.03
N SER A 186 4.99 3.71 -6.05
CA SER A 186 3.87 3.87 -6.96
C SER A 186 4.34 4.27 -8.36
#